data_2764fc24af68d6361f0a14dc4486fed8
#
_entry.id   2764fc24af68d6361f0a14dc4486fed8
#
_cell.length_a   1.000
_cell.length_b   1.000
_cell.length_c   1.000
_cell.angle_alpha   90.00
_cell.angle_beta   90.00
_cell.angle_gamma   90.00
#
_symmetry.space_group_name_H-M   'P 1'
#
loop_
_entity.id
_entity.type
_entity.pdbx_description
1 polymer ?
#
loop_
_entity_poly.entity_id
_entity_poly.type
_entity_poly.pdbx_seq_one_letter_code
_entity_poly.pdbx_strand_id
1 'polypeptide(L)'
;VDPGVTDYMESILKEVGLPKENVILEITETYDISSSNEVLDALGRIQTAGLKVAIDDFGTGSSGIMALKAHPFHMVKVARQVVPESGDGKNAPFLSAISLLAHSVGAEVCQEGIETEEQYETVRLAQVEVMQGYLLGKPVPAAEFERRYLK
;
A
#
# COMPACT_ATOMS: atom_id res chain seq x y z
N VAL A 1 6.25 16.15 -8.53
CA VAL A 1 4.81 16.01 -8.25
C VAL A 1 4.13 17.34 -8.55
N ASP A 2 3.08 17.34 -9.38
CA ASP A 2 2.33 18.55 -9.73
C ASP A 2 1.70 19.18 -8.45
N PRO A 3 1.96 20.46 -8.15
CA PRO A 3 1.37 21.15 -7.00
C PRO A 3 -0.17 21.14 -6.99
N GLY A 4 -0.79 21.03 -8.16
CA GLY A 4 -2.24 21.01 -8.33
C GLY A 4 -2.90 19.64 -8.13
N VAL A 5 -2.13 18.56 -7.90
CA VAL A 5 -2.70 17.20 -7.83
C VAL A 5 -3.70 17.05 -6.67
N THR A 6 -3.43 17.69 -5.54
CA THR A 6 -4.31 17.61 -4.34
C THR A 6 -5.64 18.28 -4.63
N ASP A 7 -5.64 19.51 -5.17
CA ASP A 7 -6.86 20.25 -5.52
C ASP A 7 -7.68 19.51 -6.59
N TYR A 8 -7.00 18.93 -7.56
CA TYR A 8 -7.62 18.14 -8.61
C TYR A 8 -8.31 16.90 -8.05
N MET A 9 -7.64 16.15 -7.17
CA MET A 9 -8.22 14.97 -6.50
C MET A 9 -9.43 15.35 -5.66
N GLU A 10 -9.33 16.41 -4.84
CA GLU A 10 -10.47 16.88 -4.03
C GLU A 10 -11.67 17.28 -4.91
N SER A 11 -11.44 17.94 -6.05
CA SER A 11 -12.52 18.30 -6.96
C SER A 11 -13.24 17.09 -7.55
N ILE A 12 -12.50 16.06 -7.98
CA ILE A 12 -13.07 14.81 -8.49
C ILE A 12 -13.84 14.07 -7.42
N LEU A 13 -13.26 13.89 -6.24
CA LEU A 13 -13.92 13.18 -5.14
C LEU A 13 -15.24 13.84 -4.75
N LYS A 14 -15.27 15.18 -4.74
CA LYS A 14 -16.50 15.96 -4.51
C LYS A 14 -17.52 15.79 -5.63
N GLU A 15 -17.08 15.79 -6.89
CA GLU A 15 -17.96 15.62 -8.06
C GLU A 15 -18.63 14.24 -8.07
N VAL A 16 -17.88 13.18 -7.76
CA VAL A 16 -18.40 11.79 -7.75
C VAL A 16 -19.05 11.41 -6.41
N GLY A 17 -18.98 12.27 -5.39
CA GLY A 17 -19.54 12.00 -4.06
C GLY A 17 -18.82 10.90 -3.28
N LEU A 18 -17.54 10.64 -3.58
CA LEU A 18 -16.75 9.63 -2.89
C LEU A 18 -16.04 10.23 -1.69
N PRO A 19 -16.28 9.72 -0.45
CA PRO A 19 -15.57 10.17 0.74
C PRO A 19 -14.06 9.95 0.61
N LYS A 20 -13.27 10.96 0.95
CA LYS A 20 -11.81 10.92 0.81
C LYS A 20 -11.12 9.85 1.67
N GLU A 21 -11.71 9.49 2.80
CA GLU A 21 -11.26 8.41 3.68
C GLU A 21 -11.31 7.02 3.05
N ASN A 22 -12.06 6.88 1.94
CA ASN A 22 -12.15 5.64 1.15
C ASN A 22 -11.14 5.59 -0.01
N VAL A 23 -10.24 6.58 -0.10
CA VAL A 23 -9.24 6.68 -1.15
C VAL A 23 -7.84 6.65 -0.54
N ILE A 24 -6.99 5.81 -1.11
CA ILE A 24 -5.57 5.73 -0.77
C ILE A 24 -4.77 6.05 -2.03
N LEU A 25 -3.88 7.01 -1.93
CA LEU A 25 -2.93 7.34 -3.00
C LEU A 25 -1.66 6.51 -2.83
N GLU A 26 -1.27 5.81 -3.88
CA GLU A 26 -0.08 4.94 -3.86
C GLU A 26 1.13 5.67 -4.46
N ILE A 27 2.26 5.58 -3.79
CA ILE A 27 3.54 6.15 -4.23
C ILE A 27 4.57 5.02 -4.24
N THR A 28 5.15 4.76 -5.40
CA THR A 28 6.13 3.68 -5.55
C THR A 28 7.45 3.99 -4.82
N GLU A 29 8.05 2.99 -4.19
CA GLU A 29 9.35 3.08 -3.51
C GLU A 29 10.48 3.55 -4.45
N THR A 30 10.33 3.33 -5.75
CA THR A 30 11.34 3.68 -6.79
C THR A 30 11.65 5.18 -6.86
N TYR A 31 10.72 6.03 -6.42
CA TYR A 31 11.02 7.45 -6.22
C TYR A 31 11.82 7.61 -4.94
N ASP A 32 12.98 8.26 -5.04
CA ASP A 32 13.75 8.65 -3.85
C ASP A 32 12.97 9.74 -3.07
N ILE A 33 11.96 9.26 -2.35
CA ILE A 33 11.04 10.09 -1.57
C ILE A 33 11.81 10.89 -0.52
N SER A 34 12.95 10.38 -0.05
CA SER A 34 13.73 10.99 1.03
C SER A 34 14.60 12.15 0.59
N SER A 35 14.90 12.28 -0.71
CA SER A 35 15.88 13.26 -1.22
C SER A 35 15.25 14.52 -1.84
N SER A 36 13.95 14.54 -2.11
CA SER A 36 13.27 15.66 -2.75
C SER A 36 12.33 16.39 -1.80
N ASN A 37 12.69 17.62 -1.41
CA ASN A 37 11.79 18.48 -0.63
C ASN A 37 10.43 18.69 -1.31
N GLU A 38 10.38 18.69 -2.65
CA GLU A 38 9.14 18.85 -3.41
C GLU A 38 8.19 17.67 -3.21
N VAL A 39 8.72 16.44 -3.16
CA VAL A 39 7.92 15.23 -2.88
C VAL A 39 7.42 15.26 -1.44
N LEU A 40 8.27 15.66 -0.50
CA LEU A 40 7.92 15.78 0.92
C LEU A 40 6.81 16.80 1.14
N ASP A 41 6.90 17.97 0.51
CA ASP A 41 5.87 19.02 0.58
C ASP A 41 4.55 18.56 -0.06
N ALA A 42 4.62 17.81 -1.16
CA ALA A 42 3.42 17.24 -1.81
C ALA A 42 2.73 16.21 -0.91
N LEU A 43 3.49 15.30 -0.28
CA LEU A 43 2.97 14.35 0.71
C LEU A 43 2.30 15.06 1.88
N GLY A 44 2.94 16.10 2.41
CA GLY A 44 2.38 16.91 3.50
C GLY A 44 1.04 17.57 3.10
N ARG A 45 0.92 18.07 1.88
CA ARG A 45 -0.35 18.64 1.37
C ARG A 45 -1.44 17.58 1.24
N ILE A 46 -1.13 16.42 0.66
CA ILE A 46 -2.06 15.30 0.50
C ILE A 46 -2.62 14.87 1.86
N GLN A 47 -1.74 14.73 2.84
CA GLN A 47 -2.13 14.34 4.21
C GLN A 47 -2.94 15.43 4.92
N THR A 48 -2.57 16.70 4.75
CA THR A 48 -3.32 17.84 5.30
C THR A 48 -4.72 17.93 4.71
N ALA A 49 -4.89 17.57 3.44
CA ALA A 49 -6.18 17.41 2.79
C ALA A 49 -7.01 16.24 3.35
N GLY A 50 -6.42 15.39 4.19
CA GLY A 50 -7.05 14.21 4.80
C GLY A 50 -7.16 13.00 3.88
N LEU A 51 -6.35 12.96 2.82
CA LEU A 51 -6.20 11.79 1.96
C LEU A 51 -5.19 10.81 2.57
N LYS A 52 -5.47 9.53 2.41
CA LYS A 52 -4.56 8.46 2.84
C LYS A 52 -3.46 8.24 1.79
N VAL A 53 -2.28 7.85 2.25
CA VAL A 53 -1.13 7.55 1.37
C VAL A 53 -0.59 6.18 1.71
N ALA A 54 -0.31 5.37 0.69
CA ALA A 54 0.43 4.12 0.80
C ALA A 54 1.78 4.23 0.08
N ILE A 55 2.79 3.57 0.64
CA ILE A 55 4.03 3.29 -0.08
C ILE A 55 3.89 1.95 -0.80
N ASP A 56 4.13 1.93 -2.11
CA ASP A 56 3.94 0.77 -2.98
C ASP A 56 5.28 0.12 -3.37
N ASP A 57 5.23 -1.17 -3.71
CA ASP A 57 6.39 -2.00 -4.05
C ASP A 57 7.47 -2.08 -2.95
N PHE A 58 7.07 -1.96 -1.68
CA PHE A 58 8.02 -1.96 -0.55
C PHE A 58 8.78 -3.28 -0.47
N GLY A 59 10.11 -3.16 -0.30
CA GLY A 59 11.03 -4.29 -0.20
C GLY A 59 11.76 -4.61 -1.50
N THR A 60 11.53 -3.86 -2.59
CA THR A 60 12.26 -4.00 -3.86
C THR A 60 13.42 -3.03 -3.99
N GLY A 61 13.44 -1.96 -3.21
CA GLY A 61 14.43 -0.90 -3.23
C GLY A 61 15.16 -0.72 -1.91
N SER A 62 15.94 0.35 -1.80
CA SER A 62 16.75 0.67 -0.62
C SER A 62 16.26 1.90 0.17
N SER A 63 15.31 2.65 -0.38
CA SER A 63 14.92 3.97 0.14
C SER A 63 13.69 3.92 1.04
N GLY A 64 12.89 2.85 0.98
CA GLY A 64 11.58 2.75 1.63
C GLY A 64 11.61 2.89 3.15
N ILE A 65 12.61 2.32 3.81
CA ILE A 65 12.72 2.40 5.28
C ILE A 65 12.91 3.85 5.75
N MET A 66 13.71 4.63 5.04
CA MET A 66 13.95 6.03 5.40
C MET A 66 12.71 6.89 5.11
N ALA A 67 12.02 6.62 4.00
CA ALA A 67 10.75 7.28 3.68
C ALA A 67 9.68 6.96 4.73
N LEU A 68 9.54 5.69 5.12
CA LEU A 68 8.61 5.24 6.14
C LEU A 68 8.85 5.91 7.51
N LYS A 69 10.12 6.10 7.88
CA LYS A 69 10.49 6.80 9.10
C LYS A 69 10.20 8.30 9.05
N ALA A 70 10.36 8.92 7.86
CA ALA A 70 10.25 10.36 7.69
C ALA A 70 8.80 10.85 7.53
N HIS A 71 7.91 9.99 7.07
CA HIS A 71 6.53 10.36 6.72
C HIS A 71 5.51 9.38 7.28
N PRO A 72 4.36 9.87 7.75
CA PRO A 72 3.26 9.04 8.23
C PRO A 72 2.47 8.45 7.03
N PHE A 73 2.89 7.29 6.56
CA PHE A 73 2.09 6.49 5.64
C PHE A 73 0.95 5.79 6.39
N HIS A 74 -0.18 5.62 5.72
CA HIS A 74 -1.32 4.86 6.25
C HIS A 74 -1.16 3.36 5.98
N MET A 75 -0.47 3.01 4.89
CA MET A 75 -0.29 1.62 4.47
C MET A 75 1.08 1.41 3.82
N VAL A 76 1.64 0.22 4.05
CA VAL A 76 2.81 -0.31 3.37
C VAL A 76 2.37 -1.49 2.51
N LYS A 77 2.45 -1.35 1.18
CA LYS A 77 2.16 -2.42 0.23
C LYS A 77 3.45 -3.17 -0.06
N VAL A 78 3.53 -4.38 0.45
CA VAL A 78 4.71 -5.23 0.32
C VAL A 78 4.67 -5.96 -1.01
N ALA A 79 5.74 -5.79 -1.78
CA ALA A 79 5.84 -6.31 -3.13
C ALA A 79 5.70 -7.84 -3.18
N ARG A 80 5.15 -8.34 -4.30
CA ARG A 80 4.97 -9.77 -4.58
C ARG A 80 6.25 -10.61 -4.35
N GLN A 81 7.44 -10.04 -4.64
CA GLN A 81 8.73 -10.74 -4.48
C GLN A 81 9.04 -11.13 -3.04
N VAL A 82 8.35 -10.53 -2.08
CA VAL A 82 8.48 -10.82 -0.65
C VAL A 82 7.55 -11.95 -0.20
N VAL A 83 6.57 -12.33 -1.04
CA VAL A 83 5.64 -13.43 -0.70
C VAL A 83 6.44 -14.70 -0.41
N PRO A 84 6.21 -15.37 0.72
CA PRO A 84 6.89 -16.62 1.02
C PRO A 84 6.51 -17.71 0.01
N GLU A 85 7.50 -18.33 -0.59
CA GLU A 85 7.30 -19.52 -1.42
C GLU A 85 7.31 -20.78 -0.55
N SER A 86 6.70 -21.86 -1.07
CA SER A 86 6.69 -23.17 -0.40
C SER A 86 8.09 -23.65 -0.06
N GLY A 87 8.34 -23.88 1.24
CA GLY A 87 9.66 -24.33 1.73
C GLY A 87 10.69 -23.21 1.90
N ASP A 88 10.38 -21.95 1.58
CA ASP A 88 11.27 -20.81 1.87
C ASP A 88 11.11 -20.32 3.30
N GLY A 89 11.88 -20.87 4.21
CA GLY A 89 11.89 -20.47 5.62
C GLY A 89 12.44 -19.06 5.89
N LYS A 90 12.84 -18.28 4.84
CA LYS A 90 13.45 -16.97 5.01
C LYS A 90 12.45 -15.84 4.80
N ASN A 91 11.53 -15.96 3.84
CA ASN A 91 10.61 -14.88 3.51
C ASN A 91 9.55 -14.64 4.60
N ALA A 92 9.08 -15.67 5.29
CA ALA A 92 8.13 -15.48 6.38
C ALA A 92 8.68 -14.63 7.55
N PRO A 93 9.89 -14.87 8.09
CA PRO A 93 10.50 -13.97 9.06
C PRO A 93 10.77 -12.56 8.52
N PHE A 94 11.12 -12.44 7.23
CA PHE A 94 11.36 -11.16 6.59
C PHE A 94 10.06 -10.34 6.49
N LEU A 95 8.97 -10.95 6.06
CA LEU A 95 7.65 -10.30 6.03
C LEU A 95 7.21 -9.87 7.44
N SER A 96 7.42 -10.73 8.46
CA SER A 96 7.10 -10.37 9.85
C SER A 96 7.91 -9.16 10.34
N ALA A 97 9.17 -9.03 9.92
CA ALA A 97 10.00 -7.88 10.26
C ALA A 97 9.50 -6.60 9.57
N ILE A 98 9.05 -6.68 8.31
CA ILE A 98 8.41 -5.56 7.61
C ILE A 98 7.13 -5.15 8.32
N SER A 99 6.26 -6.10 8.69
CA SER A 99 5.02 -5.81 9.41
C SER A 99 5.31 -5.09 10.73
N LEU A 100 6.25 -5.59 11.52
CA LEU A 100 6.64 -4.93 12.76
C LEU A 100 7.16 -3.50 12.53
N LEU A 101 7.95 -3.30 11.48
CA LEU A 101 8.46 -1.96 11.11
C LEU A 101 7.30 -1.01 10.75
N ALA A 102 6.38 -1.44 9.90
CA ALA A 102 5.20 -0.65 9.50
C ALA A 102 4.34 -0.30 10.71
N HIS A 103 4.04 -1.27 11.56
CA HIS A 103 3.26 -1.06 12.78
C HIS A 103 3.95 -0.10 13.76
N SER A 104 5.29 -0.09 13.81
CA SER A 104 6.02 0.83 14.70
C SER A 104 5.82 2.32 14.36
N VAL A 105 5.40 2.62 13.12
CA VAL A 105 5.07 3.96 12.66
C VAL A 105 3.55 4.18 12.47
N GLY A 106 2.73 3.19 12.84
CA GLY A 106 1.27 3.28 12.78
C GLY A 106 0.67 3.00 11.40
N ALA A 107 1.43 2.38 10.49
CA ALA A 107 0.95 1.99 9.17
C ALA A 107 0.39 0.56 9.17
N GLU A 108 -0.70 0.32 8.42
CA GLU A 108 -1.19 -1.00 8.06
C GLU A 108 -0.30 -1.65 7.00
N VAL A 109 -0.34 -2.98 6.91
CA VAL A 109 0.43 -3.73 5.91
C VAL A 109 -0.52 -4.41 4.92
N CYS A 110 -0.24 -4.25 3.62
CA CYS A 110 -0.87 -4.98 2.54
C CYS A 110 0.15 -5.86 1.84
N GLN A 111 0.00 -7.18 1.88
CA GLN A 111 0.82 -8.08 1.08
C GLN A 111 0.17 -8.33 -0.27
N GLU A 112 0.92 -8.06 -1.33
CA GLU A 112 0.50 -8.29 -2.70
C GLU A 112 0.96 -9.67 -3.25
N GLY A 113 0.28 -10.12 -4.32
CA GLY A 113 0.73 -11.27 -5.11
C GLY A 113 0.48 -12.64 -4.48
N ILE A 114 -0.52 -12.77 -3.63
CA ILE A 114 -0.92 -14.07 -3.05
C ILE A 114 -1.64 -14.91 -4.11
N GLU A 115 -1.09 -16.10 -4.42
CA GLU A 115 -1.60 -17.00 -5.45
C GLU A 115 -1.99 -18.39 -4.93
N THR A 116 -1.51 -18.78 -3.73
CA THR A 116 -1.76 -20.10 -3.15
C THR A 116 -2.26 -20.02 -1.70
N GLU A 117 -3.00 -21.04 -1.26
CA GLU A 117 -3.47 -21.17 0.13
C GLU A 117 -2.31 -21.21 1.12
N GLU A 118 -1.19 -21.83 0.74
CA GLU A 118 -0.01 -21.90 1.61
C GLU A 118 0.61 -20.50 1.83
N GLN A 119 0.70 -19.70 0.77
CA GLN A 119 1.12 -18.29 0.87
C GLN A 119 0.16 -17.50 1.77
N TYR A 120 -1.15 -17.66 1.57
CA TYR A 120 -2.17 -16.99 2.36
C TYR A 120 -2.01 -17.31 3.87
N GLU A 121 -1.88 -18.57 4.24
CA GLU A 121 -1.70 -18.96 5.65
C GLU A 121 -0.40 -18.43 6.24
N THR A 122 0.68 -18.43 5.45
CA THR A 122 1.97 -17.89 5.91
C THR A 122 1.90 -16.38 6.13
N VAL A 123 1.29 -15.64 5.20
CA VAL A 123 1.10 -14.18 5.29
C VAL A 123 0.20 -13.83 6.48
N ARG A 124 -0.87 -14.59 6.70
CA ARG A 124 -1.76 -14.40 7.83
C ARG A 124 -1.04 -14.48 9.19
N LEU A 125 -0.04 -15.35 9.31
CA LEU A 125 0.76 -15.47 10.53
C LEU A 125 1.75 -14.30 10.73
N ALA A 126 2.05 -13.54 9.69
CA ALA A 126 2.94 -12.38 9.74
C ALA A 126 2.25 -11.08 10.21
N GLN A 127 1.00 -11.16 10.67
CA GLN A 127 0.21 -10.00 11.15
C GLN A 127 0.01 -8.91 10.08
N VAL A 128 -0.37 -9.34 8.87
CA VAL A 128 -0.70 -8.48 7.74
C VAL A 128 -2.22 -8.22 7.75
N GLU A 129 -2.64 -6.96 7.67
CA GLU A 129 -4.06 -6.57 7.75
C GLU A 129 -4.79 -6.77 6.42
N VAL A 130 -4.11 -6.50 5.31
CA VAL A 130 -4.71 -6.54 3.97
C VAL A 130 -3.92 -7.51 3.09
N MET A 131 -4.64 -8.29 2.30
CA MET A 131 -4.04 -9.26 1.38
C MET A 131 -4.63 -9.09 -0.01
N GLN A 132 -3.78 -9.06 -1.03
CA GLN A 132 -4.16 -8.93 -2.43
C GLN A 132 -3.47 -10.00 -3.28
N GLY A 133 -4.22 -10.62 -4.20
CA GLY A 133 -3.65 -11.60 -5.12
C GLY A 133 -4.68 -12.42 -5.86
N TYR A 134 -4.23 -13.23 -6.81
CA TYR A 134 -5.10 -14.02 -7.68
C TYR A 134 -5.83 -15.16 -6.95
N LEU A 135 -5.34 -15.59 -5.80
CA LEU A 135 -6.08 -16.50 -4.93
C LEU A 135 -7.40 -15.88 -4.46
N LEU A 136 -7.37 -14.62 -4.07
CA LEU A 136 -8.53 -13.91 -3.52
C LEU A 136 -9.48 -13.41 -4.61
N GLY A 137 -8.93 -12.98 -5.74
CA GLY A 137 -9.70 -12.51 -6.89
C GLY A 137 -8.84 -11.91 -7.97
N LYS A 138 -9.15 -12.22 -9.21
CA LYS A 138 -8.52 -11.56 -10.37
C LYS A 138 -9.23 -10.25 -10.68
N PRO A 139 -8.54 -9.27 -11.26
CA PRO A 139 -9.17 -8.06 -11.76
C PRO A 139 -10.31 -8.39 -12.73
N VAL A 140 -11.44 -7.73 -12.57
CA VAL A 140 -12.62 -7.87 -13.42
C VAL A 140 -13.14 -6.49 -13.82
N PRO A 141 -13.87 -6.35 -14.93
CA PRO A 141 -14.55 -5.11 -15.29
C PRO A 141 -15.54 -4.65 -14.22
N ALA A 142 -15.76 -3.32 -14.11
CA ALA A 142 -16.60 -2.71 -13.07
C ALA A 142 -17.99 -3.37 -12.96
N ALA A 143 -18.70 -3.57 -14.08
CA ALA A 143 -20.01 -4.20 -14.08
C ALA A 143 -20.01 -5.65 -13.53
N GLU A 144 -18.91 -6.37 -13.71
CA GLU A 144 -18.77 -7.71 -13.13
C GLU A 144 -18.45 -7.66 -11.65
N PHE A 145 -17.63 -6.68 -11.22
CA PHE A 145 -17.33 -6.42 -9.82
C PHE A 145 -18.61 -6.07 -9.04
N GLU A 146 -19.41 -5.15 -9.54
CA GLU A 146 -20.69 -4.76 -8.94
C GLU A 146 -21.61 -5.98 -8.76
N ARG A 147 -21.74 -6.80 -9.80
CA ARG A 147 -22.58 -8.01 -9.77
C ARG A 147 -22.09 -9.04 -8.74
N ARG A 148 -20.77 -9.16 -8.54
CA ARG A 148 -20.18 -10.17 -7.64
C ARG A 148 -20.17 -9.74 -6.18
N TYR A 149 -19.86 -8.48 -5.93
CA TYR A 149 -19.44 -8.00 -4.61
C TYR A 149 -20.33 -6.89 -4.02
N LEU A 150 -21.09 -6.15 -4.82
CA LEU A 150 -21.93 -5.04 -4.38
C LEU A 150 -23.44 -5.39 -4.46
N LYS A 151 -23.85 -6.47 -3.82
CA LYS A 151 -25.26 -6.89 -3.75
C LYS A 151 -26.00 -6.17 -2.64
#